data_c09c2a50bcb47066344a059324197d9b
#
_entry.id   c09c2a50bcb47066344a059324197d9b
#
_cell.length_a   1.000
_cell.length_b   1.000
_cell.length_c   1.000
_cell.angle_alpha   90.00
_cell.angle_beta   90.00
_cell.angle_gamma   90.00
#
_symmetry.space_group_name_H-M   'P 1'
#
loop_
_entity.id
_entity.type
_entity.pdbx_description
1 polymer ?
#
loop_
_entity_poly.entity_id
_entity_poly.type
_entity_poly.pdbx_seq_one_letter_code
_entity_poly.pdbx_strand_id
1 'polypeptide(L)'
;EYKRADACVIQGRSYYLESDPDKQDDSYRENAMVQNFIAAVERLPAGTDIMGIYGAAHTDPTALSWDGTVDSMAKQLAAYYGDKLHCTDLTQLPAPTITEEDFAIAGKHYTATWLGGEDASVWSQQYQSRTFWRLEGAYADFADAALTDDVLPYNNYPIEVEVGQVFAVEMVRSDTGASEWFYYRSDGTTWNGLPTTVGFDPEA
;
A
#
# COMPACT_ATOMS: atom_id res chain seq x y z
N GLU A 1 -14.17 4.14 -9.99
CA GLU A 1 -13.15 4.26 -11.05
C GLU A 1 -11.91 4.91 -10.47
N TYR A 2 -10.85 4.12 -10.29
CA TYR A 2 -9.57 4.59 -9.73
C TYR A 2 -8.90 5.49 -10.76
N LYS A 3 -9.09 6.78 -10.67
CA LYS A 3 -8.34 7.74 -11.50
C LYS A 3 -7.07 8.12 -10.76
N ARG A 4 -5.92 7.77 -11.31
CA ARG A 4 -4.60 8.02 -10.76
C ARG A 4 -4.38 9.50 -10.43
N ALA A 5 -4.23 9.80 -9.15
CA ALA A 5 -3.77 11.11 -8.68
C ALA A 5 -2.35 11.44 -9.20
N ASP A 6 -1.57 10.43 -9.56
CA ASP A 6 -0.24 10.54 -10.17
C ASP A 6 -0.19 11.56 -11.32
N ALA A 7 -1.26 11.67 -12.10
CA ALA A 7 -1.31 12.61 -13.23
C ALA A 7 -1.12 14.07 -12.80
N CYS A 8 -1.65 14.46 -11.63
CA CYS A 8 -1.51 15.84 -11.14
C CYS A 8 -0.07 16.13 -10.69
N VAL A 9 0.57 15.19 -10.02
CA VAL A 9 1.97 15.33 -9.57
C VAL A 9 2.93 15.32 -10.76
N ILE A 10 2.73 14.41 -11.73
CA ILE A 10 3.54 14.34 -12.95
C ILE A 10 3.42 15.63 -13.76
N GLN A 11 2.21 16.13 -13.97
CA GLN A 11 1.97 17.38 -14.67
C GLN A 11 2.61 18.58 -13.95
N GLY A 12 2.51 18.64 -12.62
CA GLY A 12 3.17 19.68 -11.83
C GLY A 12 4.69 19.65 -12.01
N ARG A 13 5.29 18.47 -11.99
CA ARG A 13 6.74 18.30 -12.21
C ARG A 13 7.16 18.67 -13.62
N SER A 14 6.42 18.22 -14.64
CA SER A 14 6.71 18.58 -16.04
C SER A 14 6.62 20.09 -16.24
N TYR A 15 5.60 20.74 -15.71
CA TYR A 15 5.44 22.18 -15.78
C TYR A 15 6.64 22.92 -15.17
N TYR A 16 7.09 22.49 -13.99
CA TYR A 16 8.23 23.08 -13.33
C TYR A 16 9.52 22.95 -14.17
N LEU A 17 9.81 21.75 -14.70
CA LEU A 17 11.00 21.48 -15.51
C LEU A 17 10.98 22.18 -16.87
N GLU A 18 9.80 22.28 -17.50
CA GLU A 18 9.64 22.88 -18.82
C GLU A 18 9.65 24.41 -18.76
N SER A 19 9.06 25.00 -17.71
CA SER A 19 8.93 26.44 -17.60
C SER A 19 10.22 27.14 -17.16
N ASP A 20 10.99 26.52 -16.28
CA ASP A 20 12.27 27.07 -15.82
C ASP A 20 13.14 26.02 -15.14
N PRO A 21 13.93 25.26 -15.90
CA PRO A 21 14.75 24.18 -15.35
C PRO A 21 15.87 24.67 -14.41
N ASP A 22 16.22 25.95 -14.49
CA ASP A 22 17.28 26.54 -13.68
C ASP A 22 16.75 27.15 -12.36
N LYS A 23 15.43 27.29 -12.23
CA LYS A 23 14.83 27.77 -10.98
C LYS A 23 14.72 26.65 -9.97
N GLN A 24 15.26 26.89 -8.80
CA GLN A 24 15.17 26.01 -7.62
C GLN A 24 13.91 26.31 -6.77
N ASP A 25 13.04 27.16 -7.26
CA ASP A 25 11.86 27.68 -6.55
C ASP A 25 10.67 26.72 -6.73
N ASP A 26 10.09 26.27 -5.63
CA ASP A 26 8.95 25.38 -5.59
C ASP A 26 7.61 26.02 -6.01
N SER A 27 7.56 27.36 -6.16
CA SER A 27 6.32 28.07 -6.46
C SER A 27 5.63 27.58 -7.74
N TYR A 28 6.39 27.29 -8.76
CA TYR A 28 5.86 26.77 -10.02
C TYR A 28 5.25 25.39 -9.83
N ARG A 29 5.94 24.52 -9.11
CA ARG A 29 5.51 23.14 -8.87
C ARG A 29 4.26 23.11 -7.99
N GLU A 30 4.28 23.75 -6.83
CA GLU A 30 3.15 23.80 -5.90
C GLU A 30 1.90 24.40 -6.56
N ASN A 31 2.03 25.54 -7.19
CA ASN A 31 0.91 26.20 -7.87
C ASN A 31 0.38 25.36 -9.03
N ALA A 32 1.23 24.71 -9.83
CA ALA A 32 0.81 23.85 -10.91
C ALA A 32 0.08 22.60 -10.39
N MET A 33 0.55 22.00 -9.29
CA MET A 33 -0.12 20.87 -8.65
C MET A 33 -1.53 21.25 -8.17
N VAL A 34 -1.69 22.41 -7.53
CA VAL A 34 -2.99 22.92 -7.07
C VAL A 34 -3.94 23.13 -8.26
N GLN A 35 -3.50 23.83 -9.30
CA GLN A 35 -4.31 24.09 -10.47
C GLN A 35 -4.74 22.82 -11.19
N ASN A 36 -3.80 21.87 -11.36
CA ASN A 36 -4.07 20.60 -12.00
C ASN A 36 -5.03 19.74 -11.16
N PHE A 37 -4.88 19.75 -9.83
CA PHE A 37 -5.78 19.06 -8.92
C PHE A 37 -7.21 19.62 -9.04
N ILE A 38 -7.39 20.94 -8.92
CA ILE A 38 -8.69 21.58 -9.04
C ILE A 38 -9.32 21.26 -10.40
N ALA A 39 -8.58 21.44 -11.49
CA ALA A 39 -9.07 21.14 -12.83
C ALA A 39 -9.44 19.66 -13.04
N ALA A 40 -8.76 18.74 -12.36
CA ALA A 40 -9.10 17.32 -12.41
C ALA A 40 -10.39 17.03 -11.63
N VAL A 41 -10.52 17.60 -10.44
CA VAL A 41 -11.71 17.46 -9.58
C VAL A 41 -12.96 18.02 -10.24
N GLU A 42 -12.89 19.19 -10.87
CA GLU A 42 -14.01 19.82 -11.55
C GLU A 42 -14.57 18.99 -12.73
N ARG A 43 -13.80 18.03 -13.24
CA ARG A 43 -14.25 17.10 -14.29
C ARG A 43 -14.96 15.87 -13.76
N LEU A 44 -14.96 15.66 -12.46
CA LEU A 44 -15.60 14.51 -11.84
C LEU A 44 -17.09 14.79 -11.59
N PRO A 45 -17.92 13.74 -11.52
CA PRO A 45 -19.32 13.89 -11.13
C PRO A 45 -19.44 14.58 -9.77
N ALA A 46 -20.46 15.41 -9.58
CA ALA A 46 -20.73 16.04 -8.29
C ALA A 46 -20.92 14.97 -7.18
N GLY A 47 -20.32 15.20 -6.03
CA GLY A 47 -20.37 14.28 -4.90
C GLY A 47 -19.35 13.12 -4.97
N THR A 48 -18.39 13.18 -5.89
CA THR A 48 -17.27 12.21 -5.91
C THR A 48 -16.34 12.50 -4.74
N ASP A 49 -16.11 11.50 -3.91
CA ASP A 49 -15.07 11.55 -2.87
C ASP A 49 -13.70 11.32 -3.51
N ILE A 50 -12.72 12.10 -3.05
CA ILE A 50 -11.36 12.07 -3.60
C ILE A 50 -10.38 11.84 -2.47
N MET A 51 -9.50 10.88 -2.64
CA MET A 51 -8.37 10.63 -1.76
C MET A 51 -7.07 10.88 -2.52
N GLY A 52 -6.18 11.69 -1.94
CA GLY A 52 -4.84 11.93 -2.44
C GLY A 52 -3.79 11.47 -1.42
N ILE A 53 -2.70 10.89 -1.89
CA ILE A 53 -1.54 10.53 -1.07
C ILE A 53 -0.35 11.31 -1.60
N TYR A 54 0.24 12.15 -0.75
CA TYR A 54 1.32 13.05 -1.10
C TYR A 54 2.40 13.05 -0.02
N GLY A 55 3.61 13.48 -0.35
CA GLY A 55 4.66 13.71 0.64
C GLY A 55 4.26 14.79 1.64
N ALA A 56 4.76 14.68 2.89
CA ALA A 56 4.38 15.55 4.02
C ALA A 56 4.51 17.06 3.70
N ALA A 57 5.52 17.46 2.93
CA ALA A 57 5.70 18.86 2.52
C ALA A 57 4.52 19.46 1.73
N HIS A 58 3.68 18.61 1.13
CA HIS A 58 2.53 19.03 0.31
C HIS A 58 1.19 18.93 1.06
N THR A 59 1.15 18.24 2.19
CA THR A 59 -0.11 17.83 2.87
C THR A 59 -0.39 18.55 4.17
N ASP A 60 0.52 19.40 4.66
CA ASP A 60 0.27 20.23 5.84
C ASP A 60 -0.50 21.50 5.45
N PRO A 61 -1.76 21.67 5.90
CA PRO A 61 -2.60 22.82 5.55
C PRO A 61 -2.16 24.12 6.27
N THR A 62 -1.12 24.09 7.08
CA THR A 62 -0.58 25.28 7.78
C THR A 62 0.81 25.67 7.28
N ALA A 63 1.49 24.79 6.56
CA ALA A 63 2.86 24.96 6.15
C ALA A 63 3.04 25.80 4.88
N LEU A 64 4.29 26.20 4.64
CA LEU A 64 4.77 26.67 3.34
C LEU A 64 5.32 25.49 2.52
N SER A 65 5.59 25.72 1.23
CA SER A 65 6.35 24.83 0.37
C SER A 65 7.71 24.47 0.99
N TRP A 66 8.36 23.43 0.49
CA TRP A 66 9.62 22.96 1.05
C TRP A 66 10.71 24.05 1.10
N ASP A 67 10.74 24.93 0.12
CA ASP A 67 11.69 26.06 0.07
C ASP A 67 11.16 27.34 0.74
N GLY A 68 9.95 27.30 1.29
CA GLY A 68 9.32 28.41 2.00
C GLY A 68 8.85 29.59 1.15
N THR A 69 8.83 29.43 -0.18
CA THR A 69 8.49 30.53 -1.13
C THR A 69 6.99 30.76 -1.30
N VAL A 70 6.19 29.69 -1.18
CA VAL A 70 4.72 29.75 -1.34
C VAL A 70 4.03 28.89 -0.29
N ASP A 71 2.70 29.02 -0.19
CA ASP A 71 1.89 28.11 0.61
C ASP A 71 1.96 26.68 0.04
N SER A 72 1.97 25.67 0.93
CA SER A 72 1.90 24.25 0.53
C SER A 72 0.65 23.98 -0.32
N MET A 73 0.67 22.88 -1.08
CA MET A 73 -0.49 22.44 -1.85
C MET A 73 -1.74 22.32 -0.96
N ALA A 74 -1.63 21.68 0.20
CA ALA A 74 -2.76 21.53 1.12
C ALA A 74 -3.29 22.84 1.65
N LYS A 75 -2.42 23.81 1.95
CA LYS A 75 -2.84 25.13 2.42
C LYS A 75 -3.58 25.91 1.33
N GLN A 76 -3.11 25.85 0.10
CA GLN A 76 -3.80 26.45 -1.04
C GLN A 76 -5.15 25.77 -1.32
N LEU A 77 -5.20 24.44 -1.26
CA LEU A 77 -6.45 23.68 -1.44
C LEU A 77 -7.43 23.91 -0.29
N ALA A 78 -6.96 24.09 0.95
CA ALA A 78 -7.81 24.46 2.08
C ALA A 78 -8.47 25.83 1.89
N ALA A 79 -7.75 26.79 1.32
CA ALA A 79 -8.31 28.09 0.96
C ALA A 79 -9.40 27.99 -0.12
N TYR A 80 -9.30 27.00 -1.02
CA TYR A 80 -10.25 26.80 -2.12
C TYR A 80 -11.47 25.95 -1.70
N TYR A 81 -11.25 24.82 -1.01
CA TYR A 81 -12.30 23.86 -0.66
C TYR A 81 -12.90 24.03 0.74
N GLY A 82 -12.23 24.81 1.61
CA GLY A 82 -12.67 25.02 3.00
C GLY A 82 -12.80 23.72 3.77
N ASP A 83 -13.92 23.56 4.48
CA ASP A 83 -14.22 22.41 5.33
C ASP A 83 -14.37 21.06 4.57
N LYS A 84 -14.31 21.09 3.25
CA LYS A 84 -14.36 19.86 2.44
C LYS A 84 -13.01 19.19 2.28
N LEU A 85 -11.92 19.88 2.62
CA LEU A 85 -10.58 19.31 2.60
C LEU A 85 -10.21 18.81 3.99
N HIS A 86 -9.86 17.53 4.09
CA HIS A 86 -9.31 16.92 5.30
C HIS A 86 -7.90 16.42 5.00
N CYS A 87 -6.94 16.85 5.78
CA CYS A 87 -5.55 16.38 5.72
C CYS A 87 -5.23 15.55 6.95
N THR A 88 -4.60 14.40 6.73
CA THR A 88 -4.16 13.51 7.82
C THR A 88 -2.68 13.23 7.65
N ASP A 89 -1.88 13.57 8.67
CA ASP A 89 -0.48 13.18 8.73
C ASP A 89 -0.38 11.72 9.16
N LEU A 90 -0.08 10.84 8.23
CA LEU A 90 0.03 9.41 8.50
C LEU A 90 1.23 9.07 9.40
N THR A 91 2.21 9.96 9.52
CA THR A 91 3.36 9.77 10.42
C THR A 91 2.99 9.97 11.90
N GLN A 92 1.89 10.66 12.17
CA GLN A 92 1.36 10.91 13.51
C GLN A 92 0.28 9.91 13.93
N LEU A 93 -0.13 9.02 13.02
CA LEU A 93 -1.06 7.96 13.38
C LEU A 93 -0.36 7.02 14.38
N PRO A 94 -1.09 6.56 15.41
CA PRO A 94 -0.56 5.49 16.25
C PRO A 94 -0.19 4.31 15.35
N ALA A 95 0.93 3.66 15.67
CA ALA A 95 1.27 2.41 15.00
C ALA A 95 0.03 1.50 15.01
N PRO A 96 -0.32 0.86 13.90
CA PRO A 96 -1.45 -0.05 13.87
C PRO A 96 -1.29 -1.03 15.02
N THR A 97 -2.35 -1.27 15.76
CA THR A 97 -2.36 -2.32 16.79
C THR A 97 -2.08 -3.62 16.06
N ILE A 98 -0.91 -4.20 16.30
CA ILE A 98 -0.58 -5.50 15.74
C ILE A 98 -1.50 -6.49 16.43
N THR A 99 -2.38 -7.11 15.65
CA THR A 99 -3.21 -8.20 16.14
C THR A 99 -2.36 -9.47 16.09
N GLU A 100 -2.12 -10.04 17.27
CA GLU A 100 -1.43 -11.33 17.39
C GLU A 100 -2.47 -12.37 17.80
N GLU A 101 -2.43 -13.54 17.15
CA GLU A 101 -3.29 -14.66 17.44
C GLU A 101 -2.48 -15.93 17.62
N ASP A 102 -2.99 -16.89 18.38
CA ASP A 102 -2.45 -18.23 18.43
C ASP A 102 -2.86 -18.97 17.16
N PHE A 103 -1.88 -19.42 16.40
CA PHE A 103 -2.08 -20.08 15.12
C PHE A 103 -1.52 -21.49 15.18
N ALA A 104 -2.39 -22.48 15.01
CA ALA A 104 -2.00 -23.90 15.02
C ALA A 104 -1.80 -24.40 13.58
N ILE A 105 -0.63 -24.97 13.30
CA ILE A 105 -0.30 -25.57 12.01
C ILE A 105 0.59 -26.81 12.24
N ALA A 106 0.30 -27.94 11.61
CA ALA A 106 1.05 -29.17 11.71
C ALA A 106 1.28 -29.63 13.18
N GLY A 107 0.28 -29.43 14.03
CA GLY A 107 0.35 -29.75 15.47
C GLY A 107 1.27 -28.85 16.30
N LYS A 108 1.80 -27.76 15.75
CA LYS A 108 2.57 -26.76 16.47
C LYS A 108 1.78 -25.45 16.56
N HIS A 109 2.13 -24.64 17.57
CA HIS A 109 1.51 -23.36 17.83
C HIS A 109 2.51 -22.22 17.61
N TYR A 110 2.10 -21.19 16.91
CA TYR A 110 2.89 -19.99 16.62
C TYR A 110 2.09 -18.75 16.95
N THR A 111 2.77 -17.70 17.34
CA THR A 111 2.18 -16.36 17.33
C THR A 111 2.07 -15.92 15.89
N ALA A 112 0.83 -15.65 15.42
CA ALA A 112 0.58 -15.09 14.11
C ALA A 112 0.34 -13.59 14.21
N THR A 113 1.14 -12.82 13.49
CA THR A 113 0.98 -11.37 13.37
C THR A 113 0.15 -11.06 12.13
N TRP A 114 -1.01 -10.41 12.34
CA TRP A 114 -1.82 -9.94 11.22
C TRP A 114 -1.10 -8.81 10.47
N LEU A 115 -0.96 -8.96 9.16
CA LEU A 115 -0.24 -8.01 8.32
C LEU A 115 -1.17 -7.11 7.49
N GLY A 116 -2.38 -7.56 7.23
CA GLY A 116 -3.36 -6.86 6.42
C GLY A 116 -4.24 -7.80 5.62
N GLY A 117 -5.28 -7.22 5.02
CA GLY A 117 -6.18 -7.92 4.12
C GLY A 117 -6.56 -7.04 2.93
N GLU A 118 -7.05 -7.67 1.88
CA GLU A 118 -7.52 -6.99 0.68
C GLU A 118 -8.79 -7.63 0.12
N ASP A 119 -9.53 -6.87 -0.66
CA ASP A 119 -10.63 -7.36 -1.47
C ASP A 119 -10.07 -8.08 -2.70
N ALA A 120 -10.15 -9.41 -2.70
CA ALA A 120 -9.67 -10.24 -3.80
C ALA A 120 -10.62 -10.25 -5.00
N SER A 121 -11.87 -9.83 -4.86
CA SER A 121 -12.86 -9.82 -5.92
C SER A 121 -12.49 -8.87 -7.07
N VAL A 122 -11.62 -7.91 -6.83
CA VAL A 122 -11.13 -6.97 -7.85
C VAL A 122 -10.21 -7.62 -8.89
N TRP A 123 -9.60 -8.78 -8.57
CA TRP A 123 -8.68 -9.50 -9.46
C TRP A 123 -8.98 -11.00 -9.58
N SER A 124 -9.88 -11.56 -8.75
CA SER A 124 -10.27 -12.97 -8.73
C SER A 124 -11.78 -13.13 -8.82
N GLN A 125 -12.25 -14.09 -9.61
CA GLN A 125 -13.65 -14.51 -9.59
C GLN A 125 -13.91 -15.61 -8.54
N GLN A 126 -12.84 -16.27 -8.09
CA GLN A 126 -12.91 -17.41 -7.18
C GLN A 126 -12.90 -16.98 -5.72
N TYR A 127 -12.22 -15.87 -5.40
CA TYR A 127 -12.02 -15.40 -4.05
C TYR A 127 -12.59 -14.00 -3.84
N GLN A 128 -13.17 -13.76 -2.66
CA GLN A 128 -13.70 -12.45 -2.25
C GLN A 128 -12.72 -11.66 -1.37
N SER A 129 -11.85 -12.33 -0.62
CA SER A 129 -10.84 -11.66 0.20
C SER A 129 -9.57 -12.47 0.33
N ARG A 130 -8.47 -11.77 0.60
CA ARG A 130 -7.17 -12.33 0.94
C ARG A 130 -6.65 -11.66 2.21
N THR A 131 -6.17 -12.45 3.19
CA THR A 131 -5.61 -11.97 4.45
C THR A 131 -4.24 -12.58 4.67
N PHE A 132 -3.30 -11.77 5.15
CA PHE A 132 -1.91 -12.17 5.36
C PHE A 132 -1.57 -12.21 6.85
N TRP A 133 -0.92 -13.29 7.26
CA TRP A 133 -0.39 -13.50 8.58
C TRP A 133 1.09 -13.89 8.50
N ARG A 134 1.92 -13.37 9.41
CA ARG A 134 3.29 -13.84 9.58
C ARG A 134 3.36 -14.73 10.82
N LEU A 135 3.93 -15.92 10.68
CA LEU A 135 4.10 -16.89 11.78
C LEU A 135 5.47 -16.67 12.40
N GLU A 136 5.50 -16.16 13.62
CA GLU A 136 6.73 -15.74 14.28
C GLU A 136 7.57 -16.95 14.68
N GLY A 137 8.86 -16.93 14.26
CA GLY A 137 9.82 -17.99 14.59
C GLY A 137 9.60 -19.33 13.89
N ALA A 138 8.63 -19.42 12.95
CA ALA A 138 8.25 -20.70 12.34
C ALA A 138 9.25 -21.24 11.29
N TYR A 139 10.16 -20.41 10.77
CA TYR A 139 11.00 -20.78 9.62
C TYR A 139 11.82 -22.05 9.82
N ALA A 140 12.45 -22.20 10.98
CA ALA A 140 13.28 -23.38 11.26
C ALA A 140 12.50 -24.70 11.23
N ASP A 141 11.20 -24.66 11.53
CA ASP A 141 10.33 -25.83 11.53
C ASP A 141 9.87 -26.23 10.11
N PHE A 142 9.85 -25.27 9.18
CA PHE A 142 9.35 -25.47 7.82
C PHE A 142 10.42 -25.23 6.73
N ALA A 143 11.69 -25.03 7.10
CA ALA A 143 12.77 -24.80 6.14
C ALA A 143 12.90 -25.96 5.13
N ASP A 144 12.69 -27.19 5.58
CA ASP A 144 12.80 -28.43 4.80
C ASP A 144 11.43 -29.01 4.38
N ALA A 145 10.31 -28.32 4.66
CA ALA A 145 8.98 -28.79 4.28
C ALA A 145 8.85 -28.92 2.75
N ALA A 146 8.05 -29.87 2.30
CA ALA A 146 7.85 -30.13 0.87
C ALA A 146 7.28 -28.87 0.17
N LEU A 147 7.87 -28.51 -0.96
CA LEU A 147 7.39 -27.38 -1.77
C LEU A 147 6.11 -27.74 -2.52
N THR A 148 5.23 -26.76 -2.65
CA THR A 148 4.14 -26.78 -3.60
C THR A 148 4.54 -26.03 -4.89
N ASP A 149 3.68 -26.07 -5.91
CA ASP A 149 3.90 -25.31 -7.16
C ASP A 149 3.57 -23.81 -7.00
N ASP A 150 3.09 -23.39 -5.81
CA ASP A 150 2.69 -22.02 -5.56
C ASP A 150 3.90 -21.11 -5.30
N VAL A 151 3.86 -19.92 -5.88
CA VAL A 151 4.82 -18.84 -5.62
C VAL A 151 4.06 -17.54 -5.41
N LEU A 152 4.54 -16.71 -4.47
CA LEU A 152 3.97 -15.41 -4.21
C LEU A 152 5.09 -14.34 -4.21
N PRO A 153 5.12 -13.46 -5.23
CA PRO A 153 6.12 -12.39 -5.31
C PRO A 153 6.06 -11.44 -4.11
N TYR A 154 7.20 -10.90 -3.69
CA TYR A 154 7.30 -10.02 -2.53
C TYR A 154 6.40 -8.79 -2.61
N ASN A 155 6.19 -8.25 -3.80
CA ASN A 155 5.31 -7.09 -4.02
C ASN A 155 3.81 -7.38 -3.87
N ASN A 156 3.41 -8.62 -3.61
CA ASN A 156 2.02 -8.98 -3.27
C ASN A 156 1.76 -8.96 -1.76
N TYR A 157 2.79 -8.78 -0.94
CA TYR A 157 2.63 -8.64 0.50
C TYR A 157 2.38 -7.19 0.90
N PRO A 158 1.61 -6.93 1.97
CA PRO A 158 1.38 -5.58 2.48
C PRO A 158 2.57 -5.01 3.28
N ILE A 159 3.65 -5.79 3.41
CA ILE A 159 4.88 -5.44 4.12
C ILE A 159 6.10 -5.78 3.27
N GLU A 160 7.26 -5.26 3.65
CA GLU A 160 8.55 -5.76 3.15
C GLU A 160 8.81 -7.17 3.69
N VAL A 161 9.13 -8.11 2.80
CA VAL A 161 9.38 -9.51 3.13
C VAL A 161 10.88 -9.74 3.27
N GLU A 162 11.28 -10.31 4.40
CA GLU A 162 12.66 -10.68 4.70
C GLU A 162 12.88 -12.19 4.58
N VAL A 163 14.10 -12.59 4.26
CA VAL A 163 14.48 -14.01 4.23
C VAL A 163 14.37 -14.61 5.63
N GLY A 164 13.85 -15.83 5.71
CA GLY A 164 13.63 -16.53 6.98
C GLY A 164 12.26 -16.28 7.62
N GLN A 165 11.33 -15.67 6.88
CA GLN A 165 9.95 -15.50 7.32
C GLN A 165 9.02 -16.58 6.77
N VAL A 166 7.97 -16.89 7.54
CA VAL A 166 6.89 -17.81 7.15
C VAL A 166 5.57 -17.07 7.23
N PHE A 167 4.74 -17.29 6.22
CA PHE A 167 3.44 -16.64 6.09
C PHE A 167 2.32 -17.67 5.93
N ALA A 168 1.17 -17.38 6.55
CA ALA A 168 -0.09 -18.01 6.26
C ALA A 168 -0.96 -17.00 5.51
N VAL A 169 -1.55 -17.40 4.39
CA VAL A 169 -2.42 -16.57 3.56
C VAL A 169 -3.78 -17.22 3.52
N GLU A 170 -4.77 -16.55 4.07
CA GLU A 170 -6.16 -16.96 4.00
C GLU A 170 -6.80 -16.39 2.75
N MET A 171 -7.44 -17.26 1.96
CA MET A 171 -8.26 -16.89 0.82
C MET A 171 -9.69 -17.32 1.08
N VAL A 172 -10.64 -16.38 1.09
CA VAL A 172 -12.05 -16.69 1.29
C VAL A 172 -12.75 -16.84 -0.06
N ARG A 173 -13.32 -18.00 -0.29
CA ARG A 173 -14.02 -18.32 -1.56
C ARG A 173 -15.27 -17.48 -1.75
N SER A 174 -15.50 -17.00 -2.99
CA SER A 174 -16.67 -16.20 -3.36
C SER A 174 -17.98 -17.01 -3.38
N ASP A 175 -17.90 -18.30 -3.73
CA ASP A 175 -19.07 -19.16 -3.91
C ASP A 175 -19.60 -19.77 -2.61
N THR A 176 -18.70 -20.07 -1.66
CA THR A 176 -19.05 -20.79 -0.43
C THR A 176 -18.80 -19.99 0.84
N GLY A 177 -17.98 -18.92 0.78
CA GLY A 177 -17.49 -18.22 1.96
C GLY A 177 -16.49 -19.03 2.80
N ALA A 178 -16.04 -20.18 2.29
CA ALA A 178 -15.06 -21.01 3.00
C ALA A 178 -13.66 -20.44 2.87
N SER A 179 -12.87 -20.54 3.95
CA SER A 179 -11.47 -20.20 3.97
C SER A 179 -10.62 -21.33 3.42
N GLU A 180 -9.69 -20.98 2.54
CA GLU A 180 -8.60 -21.81 2.06
C GLU A 180 -7.29 -21.21 2.54
N TRP A 181 -6.37 -22.04 3.06
CA TRP A 181 -5.11 -21.59 3.61
C TRP A 181 -3.95 -22.01 2.73
N PHE A 182 -3.06 -21.04 2.45
CA PHE A 182 -1.83 -21.22 1.70
C PHE A 182 -0.65 -20.82 2.57
N TYR A 183 0.41 -21.61 2.53
CA TYR A 183 1.58 -21.38 3.36
C TYR A 183 2.79 -21.09 2.49
N TYR A 184 3.53 -20.05 2.85
CA TYR A 184 4.68 -19.59 2.09
C TYR A 184 5.86 -19.37 3.00
N ARG A 185 7.08 -19.63 2.49
CA ARG A 185 8.31 -19.26 3.17
C ARG A 185 9.20 -18.41 2.28
N SER A 186 9.97 -17.52 2.89
CA SER A 186 10.96 -16.67 2.25
C SER A 186 12.36 -17.24 2.48
N ASP A 187 12.90 -17.93 1.49
CA ASP A 187 14.22 -18.59 1.54
C ASP A 187 15.26 -17.91 0.62
N GLY A 188 14.94 -16.73 0.07
CA GLY A 188 15.79 -16.02 -0.87
C GLY A 188 15.61 -16.47 -2.32
N THR A 189 14.65 -17.35 -2.61
CA THR A 189 14.31 -17.77 -3.98
C THR A 189 13.85 -16.60 -4.84
N THR A 190 14.11 -16.67 -6.12
CA THR A 190 13.60 -15.73 -7.12
C THR A 190 12.75 -16.47 -8.17
N TRP A 191 11.69 -15.83 -8.63
CA TRP A 191 10.87 -16.29 -9.75
C TRP A 191 10.97 -15.26 -10.89
N ASN A 192 11.39 -15.70 -12.06
CA ASN A 192 11.66 -14.82 -13.20
C ASN A 192 12.59 -13.64 -12.86
N GLY A 193 13.56 -13.86 -11.96
CA GLY A 193 14.52 -12.85 -11.52
C GLY A 193 13.97 -11.85 -10.49
N LEU A 194 12.73 -12.01 -10.03
CA LEU A 194 12.13 -11.20 -8.98
C LEU A 194 12.13 -11.97 -7.66
N PRO A 195 12.41 -11.33 -6.52
CA PRO A 195 12.25 -11.93 -5.22
C PRO A 195 10.86 -12.50 -5.03
N THR A 196 10.75 -13.70 -4.45
CA THR A 196 9.47 -14.39 -4.22
C THR A 196 9.51 -15.22 -2.96
N THR A 197 8.33 -15.57 -2.44
CA THR A 197 8.16 -16.65 -1.47
C THR A 197 7.70 -17.91 -2.21
N VAL A 198 8.05 -19.05 -1.66
CA VAL A 198 7.68 -20.37 -2.21
C VAL A 198 6.63 -21.01 -1.32
N GLY A 199 5.62 -21.58 -1.95
CA GLY A 199 4.60 -22.36 -1.26
C GLY A 199 5.17 -23.65 -0.67
N PHE A 200 4.65 -24.08 0.46
CA PHE A 200 5.01 -25.35 1.07
C PHE A 200 3.79 -26.04 1.69
N ASP A 201 3.89 -27.36 1.81
CA ASP A 201 2.89 -28.16 2.53
C ASP A 201 3.36 -28.34 3.99
N PRO A 202 2.65 -27.79 4.98
CA PRO A 202 3.03 -27.90 6.38
C PRO A 202 2.83 -29.30 6.97
N GLU A 203 2.06 -30.17 6.31
CA GLU A 203 1.73 -31.51 6.78
C GLU A 203 2.60 -32.61 6.11
N ALA A 204 3.47 -32.22 5.16
CA ALA A 204 4.30 -33.15 4.38
C ALA A 204 5.72 -33.31 4.93
#